data_95c60023a011fe95980d4d1ba7a7d754
#
_entry.id   95c60023a011fe95980d4d1ba7a7d754
#
_cell.length_a   1.000
_cell.length_b   1.000
_cell.length_c   1.000
_cell.angle_alpha   90.00
_cell.angle_beta   90.00
_cell.angle_gamma   90.00
#
_symmetry.space_group_name_H-M   'P 1'
#
loop_
_entity.id
_entity.type
_entity.pdbx_description
1 polymer ?
#
loop_
_entity_poly.entity_id
_entity_poly.type
_entity_poly.pdbx_seq_one_letter_code
_entity_poly.pdbx_strand_id
1 'polypeptide(L)'
;RRVLFRSTNWSPGNLGPDGKPAVGALPMFTGSLIVTVLSALVATPFAIGAGIYMTEISPKYGKKILQPVIELLVGIPSVVYGFIGLTGVVPAIRNVFGGTGLGLLSGVFVLFVMILPTVTSMTVDAMKAVPSYYKEASLGLGATRWQTIWRVLLRAATPGILTAVIFGMARAFGEALAIQMVVGNAVMMPKDLISPASTLTSILTSGIPNATPGIQLNALWSLALLLLIMSLFFNLAMRAIAKKGSLK
;
A
#
# COMPACT_ATOMS: atom_id res chain seq x y z
N ARG A 1 -7.43 20.05 19.10
CA ARG A 1 -7.82 19.25 17.93
C ARG A 1 -7.47 19.89 16.58
N ARG A 2 -7.62 21.21 16.38
CA ARG A 2 -7.26 21.89 15.10
C ARG A 2 -5.75 21.95 14.83
N VAL A 3 -4.90 21.94 15.83
CA VAL A 3 -3.44 22.01 15.69
C VAL A 3 -2.87 20.71 15.13
N LEU A 4 -3.41 19.56 15.51
CA LEU A 4 -2.94 18.23 15.09
C LEU A 4 -2.99 18.03 13.55
N PHE A 5 -4.01 18.57 12.88
CA PHE A 5 -4.24 18.42 11.45
C PHE A 5 -3.76 19.57 10.56
N ARG A 6 -3.32 20.70 11.17
CA ARG A 6 -2.89 21.87 10.40
C ARG A 6 -1.42 22.23 10.61
N SER A 7 -0.81 21.76 11.70
CA SER A 7 0.60 22.02 11.97
C SER A 7 1.50 21.04 11.20
N THR A 8 2.54 21.57 10.60
CA THR A 8 3.59 20.82 9.88
C THR A 8 4.76 20.44 10.79
N ASN A 9 4.80 20.95 12.02
CA ASN A 9 5.90 20.75 12.95
C ASN A 9 5.53 19.68 13.98
N TRP A 10 6.36 18.66 14.07
CA TRP A 10 6.27 17.61 15.08
C TRP A 10 7.48 17.68 16.02
N SER A 11 7.26 18.19 17.21
CA SER A 11 8.24 18.23 18.30
C SER A 11 7.50 18.20 19.65
N PRO A 12 6.88 17.08 20.02
CA PRO A 12 6.03 16.99 21.22
C PRO A 12 6.78 17.18 22.54
N GLY A 13 8.12 17.02 22.52
CA GLY A 13 8.99 17.24 23.69
C GLY A 13 9.43 18.68 23.88
N ASN A 14 9.24 19.56 22.88
CA ASN A 14 9.67 20.96 22.94
C ASN A 14 8.45 21.88 22.83
N LEU A 15 8.42 22.93 23.64
CA LEU A 15 7.44 24.00 23.52
C LEU A 15 7.81 24.87 22.31
N GLY A 16 6.86 25.07 21.42
CA GLY A 16 7.01 26.00 20.30
C GLY A 16 7.08 27.48 20.76
N PRO A 17 7.26 28.43 19.82
CA PRO A 17 7.31 29.87 20.12
C PRO A 17 6.08 30.34 20.88
N ASP A 18 4.95 29.71 20.73
CA ASP A 18 3.67 30.02 21.38
C ASP A 18 3.50 29.37 22.77
N GLY A 19 4.53 28.75 23.34
CA GLY A 19 4.47 28.03 24.62
C GLY A 19 3.64 26.73 24.56
N LYS A 20 3.25 26.27 23.35
CA LYS A 20 2.47 25.05 23.13
C LYS A 20 3.32 23.96 22.45
N PRO A 21 3.09 22.68 22.78
CA PRO A 21 3.81 21.59 22.12
C PRO A 21 3.43 21.51 20.63
N ALA A 22 4.45 21.36 19.77
CA ALA A 22 4.25 21.19 18.34
C ALA A 22 3.88 19.73 18.04
N VAL A 23 2.59 19.46 17.87
CA VAL A 23 2.05 18.10 17.64
C VAL A 23 1.37 17.98 16.26
N GLY A 24 2.02 18.47 15.21
CA GLY A 24 1.49 18.44 13.85
C GLY A 24 1.62 17.06 13.20
N ALA A 25 0.50 16.39 12.91
CA ALA A 25 0.46 15.07 12.27
C ALA A 25 0.45 15.11 10.72
N LEU A 26 0.33 16.29 10.13
CA LEU A 26 0.15 16.45 8.68
C LEU A 26 1.27 15.81 7.85
N PRO A 27 2.57 15.97 8.18
CA PRO A 27 3.65 15.34 7.42
C PRO A 27 3.56 13.82 7.39
N MET A 28 3.25 13.18 8.52
CA MET A 28 3.14 11.73 8.62
C MET A 28 1.89 11.20 7.92
N PHE A 29 0.79 11.95 8.01
CA PHE A 29 -0.45 11.63 7.31
C PHE A 29 -0.24 11.66 5.78
N THR A 30 0.35 12.74 5.26
CA THR A 30 0.65 12.88 3.83
C THR A 30 1.66 11.84 3.37
N GLY A 31 2.71 11.57 4.14
CA GLY A 31 3.69 10.52 3.85
C GLY A 31 3.03 9.13 3.73
N SER A 32 2.20 8.75 4.70
CA SER A 32 1.45 7.48 4.67
C SER A 32 0.54 7.40 3.45
N LEU A 33 -0.20 8.46 3.14
CA LEU A 33 -1.14 8.48 2.02
C LEU A 33 -0.41 8.35 0.68
N ILE A 34 0.65 9.14 0.48
CA ILE A 34 1.44 9.14 -0.77
C ILE A 34 2.05 7.75 -1.01
N VAL A 35 2.74 7.19 -0.01
CA VAL A 35 3.39 5.88 -0.16
C VAL A 35 2.35 4.78 -0.45
N THR A 36 1.24 4.77 0.27
CA THR A 36 0.17 3.77 0.08
C THR A 36 -0.48 3.87 -1.30
N VAL A 37 -0.87 5.08 -1.71
CA VAL A 37 -1.56 5.27 -3.00
C VAL A 37 -0.62 4.98 -4.16
N LEU A 38 0.61 5.48 -4.14
CA LEU A 38 1.57 5.25 -5.23
C LEU A 38 1.97 3.78 -5.33
N SER A 39 2.22 3.09 -4.22
CA SER A 39 2.53 1.65 -4.25
C SER A 39 1.38 0.84 -4.83
N ALA A 40 0.13 1.15 -4.48
CA ALA A 40 -1.05 0.48 -5.03
C ALA A 40 -1.25 0.79 -6.52
N LEU A 41 -1.05 2.04 -6.94
CA LEU A 41 -1.14 2.44 -8.36
C LEU A 41 -0.11 1.69 -9.22
N VAL A 42 1.11 1.54 -8.72
CA VAL A 42 2.15 0.77 -9.41
C VAL A 42 1.84 -0.73 -9.38
N ALA A 43 1.39 -1.28 -8.25
CA ALA A 43 1.11 -2.72 -8.12
C ALA A 43 -0.08 -3.18 -8.98
N THR A 44 -1.09 -2.34 -9.15
CA THR A 44 -2.35 -2.70 -9.83
C THR A 44 -2.16 -3.21 -11.25
N PRO A 45 -1.47 -2.52 -12.17
CA PRO A 45 -1.29 -3.00 -13.53
C PRO A 45 -0.50 -4.31 -13.61
N PHE A 46 0.52 -4.48 -12.75
CA PHE A 46 1.28 -5.73 -12.68
C PHE A 46 0.42 -6.88 -12.14
N ALA A 47 -0.38 -6.64 -11.11
CA ALA A 47 -1.29 -7.64 -10.55
C ALA A 47 -2.37 -8.07 -11.55
N ILE A 48 -2.95 -7.12 -12.30
CA ILE A 48 -3.92 -7.42 -13.36
C ILE A 48 -3.24 -8.22 -14.48
N GLY A 49 -2.07 -7.81 -14.94
CA GLY A 49 -1.29 -8.53 -15.96
C GLY A 49 -0.97 -9.97 -15.55
N ALA A 50 -0.50 -10.16 -14.32
CA ALA A 50 -0.25 -11.49 -13.76
C ALA A 50 -1.55 -12.30 -13.61
N GLY A 51 -2.65 -11.67 -13.18
CA GLY A 51 -3.97 -12.29 -13.11
C GLY A 51 -4.45 -12.80 -14.45
N ILE A 52 -4.39 -11.97 -15.50
CA ILE A 52 -4.73 -12.36 -16.88
C ILE A 52 -3.86 -13.54 -17.34
N TYR A 53 -2.55 -13.46 -17.11
CA TYR A 53 -1.63 -14.52 -17.49
C TYR A 53 -2.00 -15.85 -16.83
N MET A 54 -2.27 -15.81 -15.52
CA MET A 54 -2.57 -17.01 -14.73
C MET A 54 -3.95 -17.61 -14.99
N THR A 55 -4.91 -16.82 -15.47
CA THR A 55 -6.29 -17.32 -15.70
C THR A 55 -6.58 -17.61 -17.18
N GLU A 56 -6.08 -16.77 -18.09
CA GLU A 56 -6.50 -16.78 -19.49
C GLU A 56 -5.41 -17.21 -20.47
N ILE A 57 -4.15 -16.82 -20.23
CA ILE A 57 -3.06 -17.09 -21.18
C ILE A 57 -2.43 -18.46 -20.92
N SER A 58 -2.01 -18.69 -19.69
CA SER A 58 -1.31 -19.93 -19.35
C SER A 58 -1.71 -20.48 -17.97
N PRO A 59 -2.97 -20.99 -17.82
CA PRO A 59 -3.47 -21.47 -16.53
C PRO A 59 -2.62 -22.59 -15.91
N LYS A 60 -2.05 -23.47 -16.74
CA LYS A 60 -1.21 -24.58 -16.28
C LYS A 60 0.08 -24.08 -15.61
N TYR A 61 0.82 -23.18 -16.27
CA TYR A 61 2.04 -22.58 -15.70
C TYR A 61 1.72 -21.61 -14.57
N GLY A 62 0.62 -20.86 -14.69
CA GLY A 62 0.13 -19.99 -13.62
C GLY A 62 -0.08 -20.77 -12.32
N LYS A 63 -0.81 -21.87 -12.36
CA LYS A 63 -1.06 -22.72 -11.20
C LYS A 63 0.19 -23.45 -10.70
N LYS A 64 1.05 -23.94 -11.61
CA LYS A 64 2.20 -24.79 -11.24
C LYS A 64 3.39 -24.00 -10.72
N ILE A 65 3.62 -22.78 -11.23
CA ILE A 65 4.83 -21.99 -10.94
C ILE A 65 4.49 -20.70 -10.22
N LEU A 66 3.61 -19.84 -10.79
CA LEU A 66 3.37 -18.50 -10.24
C LEU A 66 2.59 -18.54 -8.94
N GLN A 67 1.61 -19.42 -8.80
CA GLN A 67 0.83 -19.49 -7.57
C GLN A 67 1.67 -19.87 -6.34
N PRO A 68 2.51 -20.93 -6.35
CA PRO A 68 3.43 -21.20 -5.24
C PRO A 68 4.40 -20.04 -4.95
N VAL A 69 4.91 -19.37 -5.98
CA VAL A 69 5.79 -18.19 -5.78
C VAL A 69 5.04 -17.06 -5.08
N ILE A 70 3.81 -16.77 -5.50
CA ILE A 70 2.97 -15.75 -4.86
C ILE A 70 2.69 -16.11 -3.39
N GLU A 71 2.37 -17.38 -3.12
CA GLU A 71 2.09 -17.87 -1.76
C GLU A 71 3.34 -17.77 -0.87
N LEU A 72 4.51 -18.10 -1.39
CA LEU A 72 5.78 -17.91 -0.68
C LEU A 72 6.06 -16.44 -0.38
N LEU A 73 5.88 -15.56 -1.36
CA LEU A 73 6.07 -14.11 -1.19
C LEU A 73 5.11 -13.52 -0.15
N VAL A 74 3.86 -13.96 -0.10
CA VAL A 74 2.90 -13.52 0.93
C VAL A 74 3.36 -13.91 2.34
N GLY A 75 4.03 -15.06 2.47
CA GLY A 75 4.52 -15.60 3.74
C GLY A 75 5.82 -14.95 4.26
N ILE A 76 6.52 -14.16 3.46
CA ILE A 76 7.76 -13.50 3.89
C ILE A 76 7.45 -12.43 4.95
N PRO A 77 8.15 -12.43 6.11
CA PRO A 77 8.01 -11.38 7.11
C PRO A 77 8.34 -9.99 6.54
N SER A 78 7.57 -8.96 6.92
CA SER A 78 7.75 -7.59 6.39
C SER A 78 9.13 -6.99 6.68
N VAL A 79 9.75 -7.38 7.80
CA VAL A 79 11.13 -6.98 8.14
C VAL A 79 12.13 -7.39 7.05
N VAL A 80 11.95 -8.56 6.43
CA VAL A 80 12.82 -9.01 5.34
C VAL A 80 12.70 -8.11 4.12
N TYR A 81 11.47 -7.70 3.77
CA TYR A 81 11.24 -6.72 2.71
C TYR A 81 11.91 -5.37 3.03
N GLY A 82 11.81 -4.91 4.29
CA GLY A 82 12.49 -3.70 4.75
C GLY A 82 14.01 -3.81 4.65
N PHE A 83 14.58 -4.94 5.04
CA PHE A 83 16.02 -5.19 4.97
C PHE A 83 16.53 -5.23 3.51
N ILE A 84 15.84 -5.94 2.62
CA ILE A 84 16.14 -5.96 1.19
C ILE A 84 15.99 -4.55 0.60
N GLY A 85 14.97 -3.80 1.03
CA GLY A 85 14.78 -2.41 0.66
C GLY A 85 15.95 -1.53 1.07
N LEU A 86 16.41 -1.67 2.31
CA LEU A 86 17.53 -0.89 2.85
C LEU A 86 18.86 -1.22 2.14
N THR A 87 19.12 -2.49 1.86
CA THR A 87 20.40 -2.94 1.29
C THR A 87 20.44 -2.91 -0.25
N GLY A 88 19.29 -2.99 -0.92
CA GLY A 88 19.18 -3.01 -2.37
C GLY A 88 18.54 -1.76 -2.96
N VAL A 89 17.28 -1.45 -2.56
CA VAL A 89 16.49 -0.36 -3.16
C VAL A 89 17.07 1.02 -2.80
N VAL A 90 17.42 1.25 -1.54
CA VAL A 90 17.98 2.53 -1.06
C VAL A 90 19.29 2.88 -1.77
N PRO A 91 20.28 1.98 -1.87
CA PRO A 91 21.50 2.24 -2.65
C PRO A 91 21.22 2.47 -4.15
N ALA A 92 20.31 1.71 -4.75
CA ALA A 92 19.93 1.89 -6.15
C ALA A 92 19.34 3.30 -6.41
N ILE A 93 18.41 3.74 -5.56
CA ILE A 93 17.82 5.08 -5.66
C ILE A 93 18.87 6.17 -5.44
N ARG A 94 19.77 5.99 -4.46
CA ARG A 94 20.90 6.91 -4.23
C ARG A 94 21.78 7.06 -5.45
N ASN A 95 22.11 5.96 -6.12
CA ASN A 95 22.98 5.98 -7.30
C ASN A 95 22.34 6.65 -8.50
N VAL A 96 21.01 6.55 -8.66
CA VAL A 96 20.28 7.12 -9.81
C VAL A 96 19.90 8.59 -9.57
N PHE A 97 19.40 8.91 -8.38
CA PHE A 97 18.81 10.22 -8.08
C PHE A 97 19.68 11.05 -7.13
N GLY A 98 20.73 10.49 -6.54
CA GLY A 98 21.54 11.17 -5.52
C GLY A 98 20.88 11.15 -4.14
N GLY A 99 21.40 11.99 -3.23
CA GLY A 99 20.89 12.13 -1.87
C GLY A 99 21.20 10.94 -0.97
N THR A 100 20.34 10.68 0.02
CA THR A 100 20.49 9.54 0.95
C THR A 100 19.97 8.23 0.40
N GLY A 101 19.08 8.29 -0.60
CA GLY A 101 18.30 7.16 -1.08
C GLY A 101 17.15 6.75 -0.16
N LEU A 102 17.10 7.25 1.08
CA LEU A 102 15.99 7.09 1.99
C LEU A 102 14.89 8.10 1.64
N GLY A 103 13.64 7.67 1.54
CA GLY A 103 12.53 8.55 1.22
C GLY A 103 11.26 7.83 0.84
N LEU A 104 10.26 8.63 0.41
CA LEU A 104 8.96 8.08 -0.01
C LEU A 104 9.10 7.12 -1.20
N LEU A 105 10.00 7.42 -2.15
CA LEU A 105 10.22 6.58 -3.33
C LEU A 105 10.70 5.18 -2.95
N SER A 106 11.67 5.07 -2.02
CA SER A 106 12.13 3.78 -1.48
C SER A 106 11.00 3.04 -0.79
N GLY A 107 10.17 3.76 -0.02
CA GLY A 107 8.97 3.22 0.61
C GLY A 107 7.96 2.68 -0.41
N VAL A 108 7.72 3.43 -1.49
CA VAL A 108 6.82 3.00 -2.58
C VAL A 108 7.29 1.70 -3.22
N PHE A 109 8.59 1.58 -3.54
CA PHE A 109 9.13 0.36 -4.14
C PHE A 109 9.02 -0.84 -3.21
N VAL A 110 9.36 -0.69 -1.93
CA VAL A 110 9.28 -1.78 -0.95
C VAL A 110 7.83 -2.22 -0.75
N LEU A 111 6.90 -1.27 -0.57
CA LEU A 111 5.49 -1.61 -0.44
C LEU A 111 4.90 -2.19 -1.73
N PHE A 112 5.28 -1.68 -2.90
CA PHE A 112 4.88 -2.24 -4.18
C PHE A 112 5.20 -3.73 -4.25
N VAL A 113 6.45 -4.13 -3.97
CA VAL A 113 6.87 -5.54 -4.01
C VAL A 113 6.12 -6.37 -2.97
N MET A 114 5.89 -5.81 -1.78
CA MET A 114 5.21 -6.50 -0.68
C MET A 114 3.72 -6.74 -0.93
N ILE A 115 3.00 -5.76 -1.52
CA ILE A 115 1.55 -5.89 -1.76
C ILE A 115 1.22 -6.59 -3.08
N LEU A 116 2.13 -6.59 -4.04
CA LEU A 116 1.94 -7.18 -5.37
C LEU A 116 1.44 -8.63 -5.31
N PRO A 117 2.04 -9.55 -4.52
CA PRO A 117 1.57 -10.92 -4.44
C PRO A 117 0.13 -11.03 -3.93
N THR A 118 -0.22 -10.22 -2.92
CA THR A 118 -1.56 -10.22 -2.32
C THR A 118 -2.62 -9.71 -3.31
N VAL A 119 -2.34 -8.58 -3.99
CA VAL A 119 -3.25 -8.02 -4.99
C VAL A 119 -3.39 -8.96 -6.18
N THR A 120 -2.29 -9.61 -6.59
CA THR A 120 -2.31 -10.61 -7.68
C THR A 120 -3.18 -11.81 -7.33
N SER A 121 -3.00 -12.40 -6.15
CA SER A 121 -3.80 -13.56 -5.71
C SER A 121 -5.28 -13.24 -5.71
N MET A 122 -5.68 -12.12 -5.09
CA MET A 122 -7.08 -11.70 -5.07
C MET A 122 -7.63 -11.33 -6.45
N THR A 123 -6.78 -10.79 -7.35
CA THR A 123 -7.16 -10.52 -8.75
C THR A 123 -7.42 -11.81 -9.50
N VAL A 124 -6.58 -12.84 -9.31
CA VAL A 124 -6.79 -14.17 -9.89
C VAL A 124 -8.10 -14.76 -9.42
N ASP A 125 -8.40 -14.67 -8.12
CA ASP A 125 -9.66 -15.17 -7.56
C ASP A 125 -10.86 -14.40 -8.11
N ALA A 126 -10.77 -13.09 -8.24
CA ALA A 126 -11.81 -12.25 -8.84
C ALA A 126 -12.08 -12.62 -10.31
N MET A 127 -11.03 -12.91 -11.09
CA MET A 127 -11.18 -13.34 -12.47
C MET A 127 -11.75 -14.76 -12.59
N LYS A 128 -11.35 -15.68 -11.73
CA LYS A 128 -11.89 -17.05 -11.68
C LYS A 128 -13.37 -17.09 -11.24
N ALA A 129 -13.80 -16.11 -10.44
CA ALA A 129 -15.19 -16.00 -10.00
C ALA A 129 -16.15 -15.57 -11.13
N VAL A 130 -15.65 -15.07 -12.26
CA VAL A 130 -16.49 -14.74 -13.43
C VAL A 130 -17.00 -16.04 -14.05
N PRO A 131 -18.34 -16.22 -14.19
CA PRO A 131 -18.90 -17.43 -14.76
C PRO A 131 -18.47 -17.69 -16.21
N SER A 132 -18.22 -18.96 -16.57
CA SER A 132 -17.67 -19.35 -17.89
C SER A 132 -18.57 -18.95 -19.07
N TYR A 133 -19.89 -18.89 -18.84
CA TYR A 133 -20.84 -18.53 -19.91
C TYR A 133 -20.60 -17.11 -20.46
N TYR A 134 -20.04 -16.15 -19.71
CA TYR A 134 -19.64 -14.85 -20.24
C TYR A 134 -18.57 -14.97 -21.33
N LYS A 135 -17.59 -15.85 -21.09
CA LYS A 135 -16.52 -16.12 -22.04
C LYS A 135 -17.06 -16.86 -23.28
N GLU A 136 -17.87 -17.88 -23.06
CA GLU A 136 -18.46 -18.70 -24.12
C GLU A 136 -19.39 -17.88 -25.02
N ALA A 137 -20.26 -17.06 -24.43
CA ALA A 137 -21.14 -16.18 -25.17
C ALA A 137 -20.37 -15.14 -26.02
N SER A 138 -19.32 -14.55 -25.46
CA SER A 138 -18.48 -13.58 -26.18
C SER A 138 -17.77 -14.21 -27.38
N LEU A 139 -17.21 -15.42 -27.21
CA LEU A 139 -16.55 -16.16 -28.28
C LEU A 139 -17.57 -16.67 -29.33
N GLY A 140 -18.75 -17.07 -28.89
CA GLY A 140 -19.86 -17.49 -29.78
C GLY A 140 -20.37 -16.35 -30.69
N LEU A 141 -20.26 -15.10 -30.23
CA LEU A 141 -20.56 -13.91 -31.02
C LEU A 141 -19.38 -13.48 -31.95
N GLY A 142 -18.33 -14.31 -32.05
CA GLY A 142 -17.18 -14.03 -32.94
C GLY A 142 -16.12 -13.10 -32.36
N ALA A 143 -16.17 -12.77 -31.05
CA ALA A 143 -15.12 -11.95 -30.45
C ALA A 143 -13.80 -12.73 -30.36
N THR A 144 -12.67 -12.03 -30.55
CA THR A 144 -11.36 -12.63 -30.33
C THR A 144 -11.11 -12.85 -28.82
N ARG A 145 -10.18 -13.77 -28.48
CA ARG A 145 -9.78 -14.01 -27.08
C ARG A 145 -9.38 -12.72 -26.34
N TRP A 146 -8.64 -11.84 -27.04
CA TRP A 146 -8.20 -10.58 -26.46
C TRP A 146 -9.35 -9.60 -26.19
N GLN A 147 -10.29 -9.53 -27.12
CA GLN A 147 -11.53 -8.73 -26.92
C GLN A 147 -12.36 -9.27 -25.78
N THR A 148 -12.49 -10.59 -25.64
CA THR A 148 -13.20 -11.24 -24.52
C THR A 148 -12.54 -10.91 -23.19
N ILE A 149 -11.20 -10.98 -23.08
CA ILE A 149 -10.48 -10.62 -21.85
C ILE A 149 -10.74 -9.17 -21.46
N TRP A 150 -10.49 -8.22 -22.38
CA TRP A 150 -10.54 -6.79 -22.05
C TRP A 150 -11.95 -6.23 -21.91
N ARG A 151 -12.89 -6.65 -22.76
CA ARG A 151 -14.22 -6.06 -22.81
C ARG A 151 -15.26 -6.80 -21.96
N VAL A 152 -15.03 -8.07 -21.65
CA VAL A 152 -15.99 -8.91 -20.94
C VAL A 152 -15.43 -9.31 -19.58
N LEU A 153 -14.36 -10.12 -19.55
CA LEU A 153 -13.87 -10.72 -18.30
C LEU A 153 -13.36 -9.68 -17.31
N LEU A 154 -12.49 -8.76 -17.73
CA LEU A 154 -11.98 -7.71 -16.83
C LEU A 154 -13.10 -6.79 -16.33
N ARG A 155 -14.07 -6.46 -17.17
CA ARG A 155 -15.22 -5.65 -16.74
C ARG A 155 -16.08 -6.37 -15.74
N ALA A 156 -16.33 -7.65 -15.94
CA ALA A 156 -17.07 -8.47 -14.98
C ALA A 156 -16.31 -8.67 -13.67
N ALA A 157 -14.97 -8.81 -13.72
CA ALA A 157 -14.11 -8.95 -12.55
C ALA A 157 -13.80 -7.61 -11.83
N THR A 158 -14.10 -6.46 -12.43
CA THR A 158 -13.72 -5.13 -11.90
C THR A 158 -14.06 -4.94 -10.40
N PRO A 159 -15.25 -5.29 -9.89
CA PRO A 159 -15.55 -5.11 -8.46
C PRO A 159 -14.62 -5.92 -7.55
N GLY A 160 -14.29 -7.15 -7.96
CA GLY A 160 -13.34 -8.00 -7.24
C GLY A 160 -11.91 -7.46 -7.31
N ILE A 161 -11.47 -6.96 -8.47
CA ILE A 161 -10.16 -6.33 -8.66
C ILE A 161 -10.04 -5.06 -7.81
N LEU A 162 -11.06 -4.21 -7.78
CA LEU A 162 -11.06 -3.03 -6.91
C LEU A 162 -10.97 -3.41 -5.44
N THR A 163 -11.68 -4.46 -5.03
CA THR A 163 -11.57 -5.01 -3.68
C THR A 163 -10.14 -5.47 -3.37
N ALA A 164 -9.48 -6.16 -4.30
CA ALA A 164 -8.09 -6.59 -4.16
C ALA A 164 -7.13 -5.40 -3.99
N VAL A 165 -7.30 -4.35 -4.78
CA VAL A 165 -6.47 -3.13 -4.70
C VAL A 165 -6.67 -2.43 -3.36
N ILE A 166 -7.91 -2.23 -2.90
CA ILE A 166 -8.19 -1.58 -1.61
C ILE A 166 -7.66 -2.43 -0.44
N PHE A 167 -7.75 -3.75 -0.54
CA PHE A 167 -7.14 -4.65 0.47
C PHE A 167 -5.61 -4.51 0.50
N GLY A 168 -4.96 -4.45 -0.67
CA GLY A 168 -3.54 -4.14 -0.78
C GLY A 168 -3.18 -2.78 -0.16
N MET A 169 -3.99 -1.74 -0.42
CA MET A 169 -3.82 -0.42 0.20
C MET A 169 -3.97 -0.47 1.72
N ALA A 170 -4.97 -1.19 2.25
CA ALA A 170 -5.16 -1.33 3.68
C ALA A 170 -3.95 -2.01 4.35
N ARG A 171 -3.38 -3.03 3.70
CA ARG A 171 -2.16 -3.69 4.15
C ARG A 171 -0.96 -2.74 4.11
N ALA A 172 -0.75 -2.03 3.00
CA ALA A 172 0.34 -1.06 2.85
C ALA A 172 0.24 0.09 3.86
N PHE A 173 -0.96 0.58 4.15
CA PHE A 173 -1.19 1.65 5.10
C PHE A 173 -0.85 1.26 6.54
N GLY A 174 -1.06 -0.01 6.89
CA GLY A 174 -0.74 -0.57 8.21
C GLY A 174 0.72 -1.02 8.38
N GLU A 175 1.53 -0.98 7.31
CA GLU A 175 2.91 -1.45 7.36
C GLU A 175 3.80 -0.52 8.18
N ALA A 176 4.49 -1.07 9.17
CA ALA A 176 5.33 -0.31 10.09
C ALA A 176 6.82 -0.59 9.89
N LEU A 177 7.22 -1.86 9.98
CA LEU A 177 8.64 -2.23 10.07
C LEU A 177 9.38 -2.04 8.75
N ALA A 178 8.81 -2.50 7.63
CA ALA A 178 9.46 -2.36 6.34
C ALA A 178 9.63 -0.88 5.96
N ILE A 179 8.60 -0.06 6.18
CA ILE A 179 8.63 1.38 5.88
C ILE A 179 9.62 2.12 6.77
N GLN A 180 9.65 1.83 8.07
CA GLN A 180 10.57 2.48 9.00
C GLN A 180 12.03 2.36 8.57
N MET A 181 12.41 1.23 7.95
CA MET A 181 13.79 0.98 7.51
C MET A 181 14.20 1.81 6.28
N VAL A 182 13.27 2.24 5.45
CA VAL A 182 13.58 2.82 4.12
C VAL A 182 13.08 4.26 3.92
N VAL A 183 12.15 4.75 4.77
CA VAL A 183 11.53 6.06 4.56
C VAL A 183 12.36 7.24 5.08
N GLY A 184 13.34 6.97 5.95
CA GLY A 184 14.27 7.98 6.50
C GLY A 184 13.80 8.70 7.74
N ASN A 185 12.56 8.52 8.19
CA ASN A 185 11.97 8.97 9.46
C ASN A 185 12.08 10.50 9.75
N ALA A 186 12.19 11.34 8.72
CA ALA A 186 12.18 12.79 8.87
C ALA A 186 10.77 13.31 9.15
N VAL A 187 10.60 14.06 10.21
CA VAL A 187 9.29 14.58 10.68
C VAL A 187 8.89 15.91 10.01
N MET A 188 9.42 16.16 8.83
CA MET A 188 9.12 17.35 8.03
C MET A 188 8.19 17.01 6.87
N MET A 189 7.53 18.04 6.35
CA MET A 189 6.71 17.90 5.14
C MET A 189 7.60 17.43 3.98
N PRO A 190 7.28 16.31 3.28
CA PRO A 190 8.08 15.87 2.15
C PRO A 190 8.01 16.92 1.02
N LYS A 191 9.16 17.35 0.54
CA LYS A 191 9.27 18.31 -0.58
C LYS A 191 9.17 17.61 -1.92
N ASP A 192 9.67 16.39 -1.97
CA ASP A 192 9.71 15.51 -3.13
C ASP A 192 9.63 14.03 -2.69
N LEU A 193 9.60 13.12 -3.64
CA LEU A 193 9.53 11.68 -3.38
C LEU A 193 10.87 11.07 -2.92
N ILE A 194 11.98 11.79 -3.12
CA ILE A 194 13.34 11.30 -2.84
C ILE A 194 13.77 11.71 -1.44
N SER A 195 13.22 12.83 -0.93
CA SER A 195 13.55 13.33 0.41
C SER A 195 13.07 12.37 1.50
N PRO A 196 13.86 12.23 2.59
CA PRO A 196 13.43 11.53 3.79
C PRO A 196 12.11 12.09 4.32
N ALA A 197 11.23 11.18 4.71
CA ALA A 197 9.91 11.51 5.23
C ALA A 197 9.54 10.56 6.37
N SER A 198 8.37 10.76 6.95
CA SER A 198 7.82 9.86 7.96
C SER A 198 6.42 9.43 7.59
N THR A 199 6.03 8.26 8.04
CA THR A 199 4.65 7.75 8.00
C THR A 199 4.08 7.70 9.42
N LEU A 200 2.75 7.58 9.54
CA LEU A 200 2.10 7.40 10.84
C LEU A 200 2.63 6.17 11.57
N THR A 201 2.82 5.08 10.84
CA THR A 201 3.33 3.82 11.38
C THR A 201 4.80 3.92 11.81
N SER A 202 5.67 4.57 11.00
CA SER A 202 7.09 4.69 11.32
C SER A 202 7.33 5.53 12.58
N ILE A 203 6.57 6.62 12.75
CA ILE A 203 6.65 7.46 13.96
C ILE A 203 6.14 6.74 15.20
N LEU A 204 5.07 5.95 15.08
CA LEU A 204 4.57 5.16 16.19
C LEU A 204 5.56 4.08 16.63
N THR A 205 6.14 3.37 15.66
CA THR A 205 7.09 2.28 15.93
C THR A 205 8.39 2.79 16.56
N SER A 206 8.91 3.93 16.12
CA SER A 206 10.12 4.53 16.69
C SER A 206 9.84 5.36 17.94
N GLY A 207 8.69 6.00 18.03
CA GLY A 207 8.37 6.97 19.07
C GLY A 207 7.86 6.34 20.37
N ILE A 208 6.95 5.36 20.31
CA ILE A 208 6.34 4.79 21.52
C ILE A 208 7.37 4.18 22.49
N PRO A 209 8.35 3.37 22.02
CA PRO A 209 9.35 2.80 22.94
C PRO A 209 10.24 3.82 23.65
N ASN A 210 10.40 5.00 23.05
CA ASN A 210 11.28 6.07 23.53
C ASN A 210 10.52 7.26 24.12
N ALA A 211 9.18 7.17 24.22
CA ALA A 211 8.37 8.27 24.68
C ALA A 211 8.43 8.45 26.20
N THR A 212 8.65 9.70 26.63
CA THR A 212 8.46 10.08 28.02
C THR A 212 6.98 10.19 28.37
N PRO A 213 6.56 9.76 29.59
CA PRO A 213 5.19 9.95 30.07
C PRO A 213 4.77 11.44 29.99
N GLY A 214 3.54 11.69 29.57
CA GLY A 214 2.99 13.04 29.45
C GLY A 214 2.59 13.41 28.02
N ILE A 215 2.89 14.64 27.59
CA ILE A 215 2.43 15.20 26.31
C ILE A 215 2.90 14.37 25.11
N GLN A 216 4.15 13.92 25.14
CA GLN A 216 4.73 13.13 24.05
C GLN A 216 3.98 11.83 23.83
N LEU A 217 3.77 11.05 24.89
CA LEU A 217 3.05 9.77 24.83
C LEU A 217 1.60 9.97 24.43
N ASN A 218 0.91 11.00 24.96
CA ASN A 218 -0.46 11.33 24.58
C ASN A 218 -0.59 11.74 23.11
N ALA A 219 0.39 12.46 22.57
CA ALA A 219 0.44 12.82 21.16
C ALA A 219 0.58 11.56 20.26
N LEU A 220 1.44 10.61 20.63
CA LEU A 220 1.59 9.34 19.92
C LEU A 220 0.31 8.50 19.97
N TRP A 221 -0.38 8.43 21.12
CA TRP A 221 -1.69 7.77 21.20
C TRP A 221 -2.74 8.43 20.30
N SER A 222 -2.67 9.76 20.12
CA SER A 222 -3.55 10.48 19.19
C SER A 222 -3.26 10.11 17.73
N LEU A 223 -1.96 9.90 17.36
CA LEU A 223 -1.58 9.38 16.04
C LEU A 223 -2.02 7.93 15.85
N ALA A 224 -1.92 7.09 16.88
CA ALA A 224 -2.41 5.71 16.83
C ALA A 224 -3.92 5.66 16.59
N LEU A 225 -4.69 6.53 17.25
CA LEU A 225 -6.12 6.67 17.00
C LEU A 225 -6.42 7.13 15.57
N LEU A 226 -5.65 8.07 15.04
CA LEU A 226 -5.77 8.52 13.65
C LEU A 226 -5.51 7.37 12.68
N LEU A 227 -4.46 6.57 12.89
CA LEU A 227 -4.14 5.40 12.10
C LEU A 227 -5.29 4.38 12.13
N LEU A 228 -5.87 4.13 13.30
CA LEU A 228 -7.02 3.23 13.48
C LEU A 228 -8.24 3.71 12.67
N ILE A 229 -8.56 5.00 12.74
CA ILE A 229 -9.68 5.59 11.98
C ILE A 229 -9.45 5.45 10.47
N MET A 230 -8.23 5.71 9.99
CA MET A 230 -7.87 5.56 8.58
C MET A 230 -7.96 4.10 8.13
N SER A 231 -7.46 3.15 8.93
CA SER A 231 -7.57 1.72 8.65
C SER A 231 -9.03 1.27 8.60
N LEU A 232 -9.87 1.76 9.52
CA LEU A 232 -11.31 1.50 9.49
C LEU A 232 -11.96 2.04 8.21
N PHE A 233 -11.56 3.25 7.78
CA PHE A 233 -12.05 3.84 6.53
C PHE A 233 -11.75 2.95 5.32
N PHE A 234 -10.50 2.47 5.18
CA PHE A 234 -10.14 1.54 4.09
C PHE A 234 -10.95 0.24 4.15
N ASN A 235 -11.14 -0.34 5.34
CA ASN A 235 -11.93 -1.54 5.51
C ASN A 235 -13.42 -1.33 5.14
N LEU A 236 -14.00 -0.20 5.51
CA LEU A 236 -15.38 0.13 5.15
C LEU A 236 -15.52 0.39 3.65
N ALA A 237 -14.56 1.07 3.03
CA ALA A 237 -14.53 1.29 1.59
C ALA A 237 -14.48 -0.04 0.81
N MET A 238 -13.62 -0.97 1.24
CA MET A 238 -13.52 -2.32 0.68
C MET A 238 -14.88 -3.04 0.75
N ARG A 239 -15.53 -3.06 1.90
CA ARG A 239 -16.85 -3.70 2.09
C ARG A 239 -17.94 -3.07 1.22
N ALA A 240 -17.94 -1.73 1.10
CA ALA A 240 -18.92 -1.02 0.29
C ALA A 240 -18.79 -1.36 -1.21
N ILE A 241 -17.56 -1.47 -1.72
CA ILE A 241 -17.28 -1.84 -3.10
C ILE A 241 -17.62 -3.30 -3.36
N ALA A 242 -17.22 -4.22 -2.47
CA ALA A 242 -17.55 -5.63 -2.56
C ALA A 242 -19.07 -5.85 -2.63
N LYS A 243 -19.84 -5.14 -1.78
CA LYS A 243 -21.31 -5.23 -1.76
C LYS A 243 -21.95 -4.74 -3.06
N LYS A 244 -21.46 -3.65 -3.66
CA LYS A 244 -21.96 -3.17 -4.96
C LYS A 244 -21.69 -4.14 -6.10
N GLY A 245 -20.59 -4.89 -6.04
CA GLY A 245 -20.24 -5.89 -7.05
C GLY A 245 -21.08 -7.17 -6.97
N SER A 246 -21.59 -7.53 -5.80
CA SER A 246 -22.41 -8.73 -5.61
C SER A 246 -23.90 -8.55 -5.98
N LEU A 247 -24.35 -7.31 -6.21
CA LEU A 247 -25.75 -6.97 -6.53
C LEU A 247 -26.03 -6.85 -8.04
N LYS A 248 -25.06 -7.17 -8.89
CA LYS A 248 -25.20 -7.24 -10.37
C LYS A 248 -24.85 -8.64 -10.85
#